data_d150acb92d2e9b29985646237aa985b6
#
_entry.id   d150acb92d2e9b29985646237aa985b6
#
_cell.length_a   1.000
_cell.length_b   1.000
_cell.length_c   1.000
_cell.angle_alpha   90.00
_cell.angle_beta   90.00
_cell.angle_gamma   90.00
#
_symmetry.space_group_name_H-M   'P 1'
#
loop_
_entity.id
_entity.type
_entity.pdbx_description
1 polymer ?
#
loop_
_entity_poly.entity_id
_entity_poly.type
_entity_poly.pdbx_seq_one_letter_code
_entity_poly.pdbx_strand_id
1 'polypeptide(L)'
;MRQKRIRARGFTLIEMLAALLVLSLLGLMSYRGLGAVLDARDHLKAEAERWQRVQSFFLRFERDLRLAAPRPVASGAGTAAALLGQTGSRQEPELQWTRFAYDGGADTARRVGYRRNENQEIELWLWPGLDVAPGAVPARYPVLAGVREFEIGRASCRERV
;
A
#
# COMPACT_ATOMS: atom_id res chain seq x y z
N MET A 1 -26.57 -41.36 -68.37
CA MET A 1 -26.23 -40.58 -67.17
C MET A 1 -25.48 -39.30 -67.57
N ARG A 2 -26.08 -38.12 -67.35
CA ARG A 2 -25.54 -36.80 -67.83
C ARG A 2 -24.82 -36.14 -66.67
N GLN A 3 -23.48 -36.15 -66.63
CA GLN A 3 -22.67 -35.47 -65.61
C GLN A 3 -22.82 -33.97 -65.76
N LYS A 4 -23.38 -33.35 -64.73
CA LYS A 4 -23.53 -31.89 -64.59
C LYS A 4 -22.15 -31.30 -64.25
N ARG A 5 -21.46 -30.72 -65.22
CA ARG A 5 -20.20 -29.99 -65.05
C ARG A 5 -20.49 -28.78 -64.18
N ILE A 6 -20.01 -28.83 -62.94
CA ILE A 6 -19.98 -27.67 -62.03
C ILE A 6 -18.93 -26.72 -62.55
N ARG A 7 -19.37 -25.57 -63.09
CA ARG A 7 -18.46 -24.47 -63.50
C ARG A 7 -17.82 -23.91 -62.19
N ALA A 8 -16.53 -24.14 -61.98
CA ALA A 8 -15.76 -23.48 -60.98
C ALA A 8 -15.71 -21.96 -61.36
N ARG A 9 -16.29 -21.10 -60.57
CA ARG A 9 -16.17 -19.66 -60.64
C ARG A 9 -14.84 -19.27 -60.04
N GLY A 10 -13.95 -18.67 -60.81
CA GLY A 10 -12.71 -18.06 -60.29
C GLY A 10 -13.00 -16.78 -59.52
N PHE A 11 -12.18 -16.47 -58.51
CA PHE A 11 -12.23 -15.23 -57.76
C PHE A 11 -11.87 -14.04 -58.68
N THR A 12 -12.59 -12.95 -58.53
CA THR A 12 -12.27 -11.69 -59.21
C THR A 12 -11.23 -10.89 -58.44
N LEU A 13 -10.43 -10.10 -59.16
CA LEU A 13 -9.43 -9.21 -58.52
C LEU A 13 -10.07 -8.26 -57.48
N ILE A 14 -11.25 -7.74 -57.80
CA ILE A 14 -12.00 -6.82 -56.93
C ILE A 14 -12.43 -7.50 -55.62
N GLU A 15 -12.80 -8.77 -55.69
CA GLU A 15 -13.21 -9.55 -54.52
C GLU A 15 -12.04 -9.82 -53.56
N MET A 16 -10.85 -10.06 -54.11
CA MET A 16 -9.62 -10.20 -53.33
C MET A 16 -9.23 -8.87 -52.67
N LEU A 17 -9.35 -7.75 -53.39
CA LEU A 17 -9.08 -6.41 -52.81
C LEU A 17 -10.06 -6.06 -51.70
N ALA A 18 -11.35 -6.35 -51.90
CA ALA A 18 -12.36 -6.14 -50.87
C ALA A 18 -12.10 -7.00 -49.62
N ALA A 19 -11.75 -8.26 -49.80
CA ALA A 19 -11.42 -9.17 -48.69
C ALA A 19 -10.19 -8.68 -47.89
N LEU A 20 -9.13 -8.21 -48.58
CA LEU A 20 -7.94 -7.65 -47.92
C LEU A 20 -8.26 -6.36 -47.19
N LEU A 21 -9.13 -5.49 -47.72
CA LEU A 21 -9.57 -4.29 -47.03
C LEU A 21 -10.32 -4.60 -45.74
N VAL A 22 -11.27 -5.54 -45.77
CA VAL A 22 -12.02 -5.96 -44.60
C VAL A 22 -11.08 -6.60 -43.54
N LEU A 23 -10.16 -7.46 -44.00
CA LEU A 23 -9.18 -8.08 -43.13
C LEU A 23 -8.28 -7.07 -42.41
N SER A 24 -7.82 -6.04 -43.17
CA SER A 24 -6.98 -4.98 -42.61
C SER A 24 -7.72 -4.13 -41.56
N LEU A 25 -9.01 -3.81 -41.81
CA LEU A 25 -9.85 -3.11 -40.82
C LEU A 25 -10.06 -3.94 -39.53
N LEU A 26 -10.36 -5.22 -39.71
CA LEU A 26 -10.50 -6.13 -38.57
C LEU A 26 -9.20 -6.24 -37.76
N GLY A 27 -8.07 -6.34 -38.45
CA GLY A 27 -6.76 -6.36 -37.81
C GLY A 27 -6.47 -5.08 -37.02
N LEU A 28 -6.80 -3.93 -37.60
CA LEU A 28 -6.63 -2.63 -36.92
C LEU A 28 -7.53 -2.50 -35.68
N MET A 29 -8.79 -2.91 -35.77
CA MET A 29 -9.71 -2.90 -34.65
C MET A 29 -9.27 -3.85 -33.52
N SER A 30 -8.80 -5.04 -33.89
CA SER A 30 -8.27 -6.00 -32.92
C SER A 30 -7.04 -5.49 -32.20
N TYR A 31 -6.13 -4.85 -32.92
CA TYR A 31 -4.92 -4.24 -32.35
C TYR A 31 -5.26 -3.13 -31.34
N ARG A 32 -6.18 -2.23 -31.72
CA ARG A 32 -6.65 -1.15 -30.82
C ARG A 32 -7.37 -1.70 -29.59
N GLY A 33 -8.20 -2.72 -29.76
CA GLY A 33 -8.89 -3.40 -28.66
C GLY A 33 -7.91 -4.02 -27.66
N LEU A 34 -6.88 -4.71 -28.17
CA LEU A 34 -5.85 -5.29 -27.33
C LEU A 34 -5.06 -4.22 -26.56
N GLY A 35 -4.70 -3.11 -27.21
CA GLY A 35 -4.03 -1.98 -26.57
C GLY A 35 -4.84 -1.44 -25.38
N ALA A 36 -6.14 -1.19 -25.59
CA ALA A 36 -7.01 -0.69 -24.52
C ALA A 36 -7.11 -1.66 -23.31
N VAL A 37 -7.11 -2.98 -23.57
CA VAL A 37 -7.11 -3.98 -22.50
C VAL A 37 -5.80 -3.99 -21.71
N LEU A 38 -4.66 -3.85 -22.39
CA LEU A 38 -3.35 -3.79 -21.75
C LEU A 38 -3.22 -2.53 -20.88
N ASP A 39 -3.63 -1.37 -21.38
CA ASP A 39 -3.62 -0.12 -20.64
C ASP A 39 -4.52 -0.21 -19.39
N ALA A 40 -5.72 -0.76 -19.53
CA ALA A 40 -6.63 -0.97 -18.40
C ALA A 40 -6.03 -1.91 -17.35
N ARG A 41 -5.34 -2.98 -17.77
CA ARG A 41 -4.65 -3.91 -16.89
C ARG A 41 -3.54 -3.21 -16.09
N ASP A 42 -2.75 -2.37 -16.74
CA ASP A 42 -1.64 -1.67 -16.09
C ASP A 42 -2.15 -0.66 -15.05
N HIS A 43 -3.23 0.04 -15.35
CA HIS A 43 -3.91 0.90 -14.37
C HIS A 43 -4.43 0.11 -13.15
N LEU A 44 -5.12 -1.00 -13.37
CA LEU A 44 -5.63 -1.86 -12.29
C LEU A 44 -4.51 -2.44 -11.44
N LYS A 45 -3.39 -2.83 -12.07
CA LYS A 45 -2.22 -3.33 -11.38
C LYS A 45 -1.60 -2.27 -10.46
N ALA A 46 -1.41 -1.05 -10.96
CA ALA A 46 -0.87 0.06 -10.17
C ALA A 46 -1.76 0.40 -8.96
N GLU A 47 -3.08 0.37 -9.14
CA GLU A 47 -4.03 0.59 -8.04
C GLU A 47 -4.00 -0.57 -7.03
N ALA A 48 -3.98 -1.82 -7.50
CA ALA A 48 -3.87 -3.00 -6.63
C ALA A 48 -2.58 -2.98 -5.79
N GLU A 49 -1.44 -2.61 -6.38
CA GLU A 49 -0.17 -2.46 -5.67
C GLU A 49 -0.24 -1.35 -4.60
N ARG A 50 -0.93 -0.26 -4.88
CA ARG A 50 -1.17 0.80 -3.90
C ARG A 50 -1.98 0.28 -2.71
N TRP A 51 -3.10 -0.39 -2.96
CA TRP A 51 -3.93 -0.98 -1.93
C TRP A 51 -3.19 -2.04 -1.11
N GLN A 52 -2.38 -2.86 -1.76
CA GLN A 52 -1.55 -3.85 -1.08
C GLN A 52 -0.55 -3.22 -0.11
N ARG A 53 0.07 -2.10 -0.49
CA ARG A 53 0.96 -1.34 0.43
C ARG A 53 0.20 -0.81 1.64
N VAL A 54 -0.97 -0.22 1.43
CA VAL A 54 -1.83 0.28 2.52
C VAL A 54 -2.25 -0.86 3.44
N GLN A 55 -2.71 -1.97 2.90
CA GLN A 55 -3.10 -3.15 3.68
C GLN A 55 -1.93 -3.72 4.49
N SER A 56 -0.76 -3.83 3.89
CA SER A 56 0.46 -4.29 4.57
C SER A 56 0.85 -3.38 5.73
N PHE A 57 0.70 -2.07 5.56
CA PHE A 57 0.90 -1.09 6.62
C PHE A 57 -0.08 -1.34 7.78
N PHE A 58 -1.38 -1.46 7.51
CA PHE A 58 -2.38 -1.67 8.57
C PHE A 58 -2.19 -3.00 9.30
N LEU A 59 -1.87 -4.08 8.60
CA LEU A 59 -1.57 -5.38 9.22
C LEU A 59 -0.37 -5.29 10.17
N ARG A 60 0.67 -4.56 9.76
CA ARG A 60 1.83 -4.31 10.61
C ARG A 60 1.47 -3.46 11.83
N PHE A 61 0.77 -2.35 11.61
CA PHE A 61 0.34 -1.42 12.64
C PHE A 61 -0.56 -2.10 13.68
N GLU A 62 -1.55 -2.89 13.23
CA GLU A 62 -2.41 -3.69 14.10
C GLU A 62 -1.62 -4.69 14.93
N ARG A 63 -0.67 -5.40 14.30
CA ARG A 63 0.20 -6.34 15.02
C ARG A 63 1.04 -5.63 16.08
N ASP A 64 1.61 -4.47 15.74
CA ASP A 64 2.41 -3.68 16.67
C ASP A 64 1.55 -3.17 17.85
N LEU A 65 0.30 -2.81 17.62
CA LEU A 65 -0.65 -2.43 18.66
C LEU A 65 -1.07 -3.62 19.54
N ARG A 66 -1.29 -4.80 18.95
CA ARG A 66 -1.63 -6.02 19.72
C ARG A 66 -0.52 -6.45 20.67
N LEU A 67 0.71 -6.10 20.34
CA LEU A 67 1.88 -6.34 21.21
C LEU A 67 2.12 -5.22 22.21
N ALA A 68 1.23 -4.22 22.30
CA ALA A 68 1.38 -3.11 23.22
C ALA A 68 1.48 -3.61 24.68
N ALA A 69 2.49 -3.12 25.37
CA ALA A 69 2.75 -3.45 26.77
C ALA A 69 2.45 -2.23 27.66
N PRO A 70 1.73 -2.39 28.77
CA PRO A 70 1.44 -1.30 29.71
C PRO A 70 2.66 -0.93 30.58
N ARG A 71 3.84 -0.83 29.94
CA ARG A 71 5.09 -0.53 30.62
C ARG A 71 5.53 0.91 30.30
N PRO A 72 5.56 1.79 31.29
CA PRO A 72 6.10 3.14 31.11
C PRO A 72 7.62 3.08 30.86
N VAL A 73 8.15 4.13 30.29
CA VAL A 73 9.55 4.23 29.85
C VAL A 73 10.24 5.33 30.65
N ALA A 74 11.47 5.08 31.11
CA ALA A 74 12.30 6.13 31.67
C ALA A 74 12.70 7.10 30.55
N SER A 75 12.37 8.36 30.74
CA SER A 75 12.77 9.48 29.87
C SER A 75 13.68 10.40 30.67
N GLY A 76 14.61 11.08 30.00
CA GLY A 76 15.54 12.03 30.68
C GLY A 76 14.85 13.13 31.49
N ALA A 77 13.55 13.34 31.31
CA ALA A 77 12.71 14.29 32.04
C ALA A 77 11.77 13.63 33.08
N GLY A 78 11.86 12.30 33.27
CA GLY A 78 10.97 11.53 34.15
C GLY A 78 10.45 10.26 33.50
N THR A 79 9.25 9.85 33.87
CA THR A 79 8.61 8.63 33.34
C THR A 79 7.61 9.00 32.26
N ALA A 80 7.81 8.50 31.03
CA ALA A 80 6.86 8.65 29.93
C ALA A 80 5.81 7.52 29.98
N ALA A 81 4.55 7.84 29.69
CA ALA A 81 3.46 6.88 29.66
C ALA A 81 3.72 5.75 28.63
N ALA A 82 3.15 4.56 28.89
CA ALA A 82 3.27 3.41 28.00
C ALA A 82 2.72 3.68 26.58
N LEU A 83 1.68 4.49 26.48
CA LEU A 83 1.08 4.95 25.23
C LEU A 83 1.00 6.48 25.25
N LEU A 84 1.52 7.14 24.23
CA LEU A 84 1.45 8.58 24.03
C LEU A 84 0.91 8.86 22.63
N GLY A 85 -0.12 9.67 22.56
CA GLY A 85 -0.63 10.28 21.34
C GLY A 85 -0.38 11.78 21.42
N GLN A 86 0.28 12.36 20.45
CA GLN A 86 0.57 13.79 20.37
C GLN A 86 0.16 14.31 18.99
N THR A 87 -0.54 15.43 18.97
CA THR A 87 -0.90 16.08 17.72
C THR A 87 0.02 17.26 17.48
N GLY A 88 0.67 17.31 16.32
CA GLY A 88 1.34 18.50 15.82
C GLY A 88 2.79 18.75 16.27
N SER A 89 3.47 17.78 16.90
CA SER A 89 4.92 17.91 17.15
C SER A 89 5.74 17.57 15.91
N ARG A 90 6.63 18.47 15.46
CA ARG A 90 7.56 18.22 14.35
C ARG A 90 8.75 17.33 14.73
N GLN A 91 9.02 17.15 16.00
CA GLN A 91 10.21 16.46 16.49
C GLN A 91 9.93 15.09 17.10
N GLU A 92 8.66 14.80 17.45
CA GLU A 92 8.25 13.56 18.09
C GLU A 92 7.20 12.82 17.26
N PRO A 93 7.09 11.49 17.41
CA PRO A 93 6.04 10.72 16.74
C PRO A 93 4.65 11.14 17.22
N GLU A 94 3.69 11.14 16.30
CA GLU A 94 2.28 11.43 16.60
C GLU A 94 1.66 10.36 17.49
N LEU A 95 2.15 9.13 17.35
CA LEU A 95 1.77 8.01 18.19
C LEU A 95 3.01 7.22 18.58
N GLN A 96 3.18 6.94 19.86
CA GLN A 96 4.26 6.11 20.35
C GLN A 96 3.81 5.25 21.54
N TRP A 97 4.32 4.02 21.60
CA TRP A 97 4.01 3.10 22.69
C TRP A 97 5.11 2.09 22.93
N THR A 98 5.06 1.45 24.08
CA THR A 98 5.90 0.31 24.40
C THR A 98 5.25 -0.95 23.85
N ARG A 99 6.01 -1.78 23.12
CA ARG A 99 5.57 -3.10 22.70
C ARG A 99 6.55 -4.20 23.10
N PHE A 100 6.07 -5.42 23.23
CA PHE A 100 6.96 -6.59 23.34
C PHE A 100 7.66 -6.82 21.99
N ALA A 101 8.93 -7.24 22.05
CA ALA A 101 9.65 -7.63 20.84
C ALA A 101 9.19 -9.02 20.40
N TYR A 102 9.10 -9.21 19.08
CA TYR A 102 8.67 -10.49 18.50
C TYR A 102 9.80 -11.54 18.42
N ASP A 103 11.04 -11.16 18.69
CA ASP A 103 12.21 -12.02 18.50
C ASP A 103 12.36 -13.02 19.66
N GLY A 104 11.39 -13.92 19.85
CA GLY A 104 11.52 -15.21 20.57
C GLY A 104 12.33 -15.30 21.86
N GLY A 105 12.96 -14.23 22.28
CA GLY A 105 13.70 -14.08 23.51
C GLY A 105 12.87 -13.31 24.52
N ALA A 106 12.73 -13.87 25.70
CA ALA A 106 12.07 -13.25 26.83
C ALA A 106 12.55 -11.80 27.02
N ASP A 107 11.60 -10.90 27.21
CA ASP A 107 11.78 -9.60 27.86
C ASP A 107 12.42 -8.44 27.07
N THR A 108 12.41 -8.42 25.76
CA THR A 108 12.84 -7.24 25.02
C THR A 108 11.65 -6.37 24.64
N ALA A 109 11.11 -5.64 25.60
CA ALA A 109 10.17 -4.58 25.27
C ALA A 109 10.92 -3.42 24.59
N ARG A 110 10.31 -2.85 23.53
CA ARG A 110 10.90 -1.74 22.78
C ARG A 110 9.89 -0.59 22.65
N ARG A 111 10.40 0.62 22.61
CA ARG A 111 9.59 1.78 22.26
C ARG A 111 9.48 1.87 20.75
N VAL A 112 8.26 2.03 20.25
CA VAL A 112 7.95 2.25 18.84
C VAL A 112 7.13 3.52 18.68
N GLY A 113 7.27 4.18 17.53
CA GLY A 113 6.47 5.35 17.22
C GLY A 113 6.16 5.40 15.72
N TYR A 114 5.06 6.05 15.39
CA TYR A 114 4.65 6.31 14.02
C TYR A 114 4.49 7.82 13.84
N ARG A 115 5.03 8.31 12.73
CA ARG A 115 5.01 9.71 12.38
C ARG A 115 4.84 9.90 10.88
N ARG A 116 4.11 10.93 10.49
CA ARG A 116 4.14 11.42 9.11
C ARG A 116 5.28 12.42 8.94
N ASN A 117 6.17 12.16 7.98
CA ASN A 117 7.27 13.06 7.63
C ASN A 117 6.85 14.14 6.62
N GLU A 118 7.76 15.05 6.31
CA GLU A 118 7.54 16.14 5.33
C GLU A 118 7.39 15.61 3.89
N ASN A 119 7.92 14.42 3.59
CA ASN A 119 7.83 13.78 2.29
C ASN A 119 6.48 13.04 2.08
N GLN A 120 5.50 13.26 2.97
CA GLN A 120 4.20 12.57 2.94
C GLN A 120 4.30 11.04 3.11
N GLU A 121 5.26 10.58 3.91
CA GLU A 121 5.44 9.18 4.24
C GLU A 121 5.19 8.95 5.72
N ILE A 122 4.62 7.81 6.07
CA ILE A 122 4.61 7.35 7.46
C ILE A 122 5.93 6.65 7.74
N GLU A 123 6.62 7.12 8.77
CA GLU A 123 7.83 6.54 9.31
C GLU A 123 7.54 5.75 10.58
N LEU A 124 8.12 4.57 10.68
CA LEU A 124 8.23 3.80 11.90
C LEU A 124 9.52 4.18 12.61
N TRP A 125 9.41 4.64 13.85
CA TRP A 125 10.53 4.92 14.73
C TRP A 125 10.73 3.77 15.70
N LEU A 126 11.97 3.29 15.79
CA LEU A 126 12.36 2.20 16.68
C LEU A 126 13.48 2.67 17.60
N TRP A 127 13.22 2.67 18.88
CA TRP A 127 14.27 2.90 19.88
C TRP A 127 15.02 1.61 20.19
N PRO A 128 16.33 1.69 20.45
CA PRO A 128 17.16 0.50 20.72
C PRO A 128 16.79 -0.25 22.01
N GLY A 129 16.09 0.42 22.92
CA GLY A 129 15.64 -0.14 24.21
C GLY A 129 14.48 0.63 24.79
N LEU A 130 14.08 0.28 26.01
CA LEU A 130 13.09 1.03 26.80
C LEU A 130 13.74 2.19 27.55
N ASP A 131 14.85 1.92 28.21
CA ASP A 131 15.61 2.89 28.99
C ASP A 131 16.65 3.50 28.06
N VAL A 132 16.22 4.54 27.38
CA VAL A 132 17.03 5.19 26.34
C VAL A 132 17.82 6.32 26.97
N ALA A 133 19.13 6.33 26.75
CA ALA A 133 19.97 7.43 27.19
C ALA A 133 19.46 8.77 26.64
N PRO A 134 19.58 9.87 27.41
CA PRO A 134 19.22 11.20 26.91
C PRO A 134 19.94 11.50 25.58
N GLY A 135 19.16 11.83 24.55
CA GLY A 135 19.70 12.14 23.22
C GLY A 135 19.86 10.93 22.28
N ALA A 136 19.48 9.72 22.66
CA ALA A 136 19.51 8.59 21.74
C ALA A 136 18.49 8.77 20.62
N VAL A 137 18.97 8.64 19.38
CA VAL A 137 18.18 8.82 18.16
C VAL A 137 17.56 7.49 17.77
N PRO A 138 16.23 7.42 17.55
CA PRO A 138 15.58 6.22 17.04
C PRO A 138 15.96 5.92 15.59
N ALA A 139 16.03 4.65 15.24
CA ALA A 139 16.08 4.23 13.85
C ALA A 139 14.74 4.53 13.17
N ARG A 140 14.78 5.08 11.94
CA ARG A 140 13.58 5.53 11.19
C ARG A 140 13.47 4.73 9.91
N TYR A 141 12.28 4.20 9.65
CA TYR A 141 11.99 3.38 8.49
C TYR A 141 10.72 3.90 7.80
N PRO A 142 10.76 4.30 6.53
CA PRO A 142 9.56 4.65 5.78
C PRO A 142 8.73 3.37 5.56
N VAL A 143 7.46 3.39 5.97
CA VAL A 143 6.58 2.22 5.92
C VAL A 143 5.38 2.41 4.99
N LEU A 144 4.99 3.65 4.69
CA LEU A 144 3.93 3.96 3.75
C LEU A 144 4.15 5.33 3.14
N ALA A 145 4.17 5.42 1.81
CA ALA A 145 4.29 6.68 1.07
C ALA A 145 2.93 7.18 0.55
N GLY A 146 2.86 8.48 0.24
CA GLY A 146 1.70 9.13 -0.36
C GLY A 146 0.57 9.41 0.64
N VAL A 147 0.90 9.60 1.91
CA VAL A 147 -0.04 9.90 3.00
C VAL A 147 -0.20 11.41 3.14
N ARG A 148 -1.39 11.92 2.82
CA ARG A 148 -1.70 13.36 2.94
C ARG A 148 -1.89 13.78 4.38
N GLU A 149 -2.52 12.94 5.17
CA GLU A 149 -2.89 13.22 6.54
C GLU A 149 -2.82 11.94 7.39
N PHE A 150 -2.33 12.05 8.61
CA PHE A 150 -2.28 10.98 9.59
C PHE A 150 -2.77 11.53 10.92
N GLU A 151 -4.02 11.22 11.25
CA GLU A 151 -4.66 11.69 12.48
C GLU A 151 -4.92 10.54 13.43
N ILE A 152 -4.71 10.80 14.71
CA ILE A 152 -5.01 9.87 15.79
C ILE A 152 -6.16 10.46 16.59
N GLY A 153 -7.33 9.89 16.39
CA GLY A 153 -8.55 10.29 17.09
C GLY A 153 -8.91 9.34 18.22
N ARG A 154 -9.57 9.87 19.25
CA ARG A 154 -10.31 9.02 20.22
C ARG A 154 -11.63 8.62 19.58
N ALA A 155 -11.86 7.32 19.42
CA ALA A 155 -13.22 6.84 19.12
C ALA A 155 -14.12 7.14 20.31
N SER A 156 -14.85 8.26 20.26
CA SER A 156 -15.97 8.48 21.16
C SER A 156 -17.17 7.75 20.57
N CYS A 157 -17.49 6.57 21.07
CA CYS A 157 -18.83 6.00 20.93
C CYS A 157 -19.82 6.90 21.64
N ARG A 158 -20.25 7.97 21.01
CA ARG A 158 -21.49 8.65 21.36
C ARG A 158 -22.58 7.95 20.59
N GLU A 159 -23.09 6.90 21.18
CA GLU A 159 -24.38 6.33 20.79
C GLU A 159 -25.42 7.44 20.95
N ARG A 160 -25.90 7.98 19.83
CA ARG A 160 -27.13 8.78 19.86
C ARG A 160 -28.29 7.78 19.80
N VAL A 161 -28.87 7.56 20.95
CA VAL A 161 -30.24 7.03 21.05
C VAL A 161 -31.22 8.06 20.53
#